data_d14ce201fc88a42038e8165dfffb3e78
#
_entry.id   d14ce201fc88a42038e8165dfffb3e78
#
_cell.length_a   1.000
_cell.length_b   1.000
_cell.length_c   1.000
_cell.angle_alpha   90.00
_cell.angle_beta   90.00
_cell.angle_gamma   90.00
#
_symmetry.space_group_name_H-M   'P 1'
#
loop_
_entity.id
_entity.type
_entity.pdbx_description
1 polymer ?
#
loop_
_entity_poly.entity_id
_entity_poly.type
_entity_poly.pdbx_seq_one_letter_code
_entity_poly.pdbx_strand_id
1 'polypeptide(L)'
;HSLCKERGVVFGVSPVPNLQSLRSSVAYFLDVDKIMASKDYIDYIMPQMYHGFRAKNGKGQEAPHAYMRSLGDWVNLTNSTGNQVELMLGLGLYRAGSTVWDGNPVSEWFTESDILKRQVEEARKTGIVKGYAVFAYQNLLEERAQRELGNLRSVFQN
;
A
#
# COMPACT_ATOMS: atom_id res chain seq x y z
N HIS A 1 11.22 -17.33 9.35
CA HIS A 1 11.73 -17.14 7.98
C HIS A 1 12.67 -18.30 7.56
N SER A 2 13.54 -18.84 8.45
CA SER A 2 14.47 -19.95 8.12
C SER A 2 13.78 -21.15 7.47
N LEU A 3 12.66 -21.61 8.01
CA LEU A 3 11.89 -22.73 7.43
C LEU A 3 11.37 -22.44 6.00
N CYS A 4 11.06 -21.18 5.69
CA CYS A 4 10.66 -20.79 4.34
C CYS A 4 11.86 -20.88 3.39
N LYS A 5 13.01 -20.35 3.80
CA LYS A 5 14.27 -20.43 3.03
C LYS A 5 14.69 -21.85 2.73
N GLU A 6 14.64 -22.72 3.72
CA GLU A 6 14.97 -24.16 3.57
C GLU A 6 14.09 -24.87 2.53
N ARG A 7 12.86 -24.37 2.32
CA ARG A 7 11.89 -24.91 1.38
C ARG A 7 11.78 -24.14 0.07
N GLY A 8 12.62 -23.13 -0.14
CA GLY A 8 12.57 -22.28 -1.33
C GLY A 8 11.31 -21.42 -1.43
N VAL A 9 10.66 -21.11 -0.29
CA VAL A 9 9.43 -20.31 -0.23
C VAL A 9 9.76 -18.87 0.13
N VAL A 10 9.27 -17.93 -0.66
CA VAL A 10 9.36 -16.49 -0.39
C VAL A 10 8.37 -16.11 0.70
N PHE A 11 8.83 -15.37 1.71
CA PHE A 11 8.02 -14.97 2.86
C PHE A 11 7.94 -13.45 2.98
N GLY A 12 6.73 -12.92 3.04
CA GLY A 12 6.48 -11.49 3.23
C GLY A 12 5.35 -11.21 4.19
N VAL A 13 5.24 -9.96 4.60
CA VAL A 13 4.18 -9.47 5.49
C VAL A 13 3.48 -8.26 4.89
N SER A 14 2.18 -8.11 5.21
CA SER A 14 1.33 -7.03 4.69
C SER A 14 0.76 -6.20 5.84
N PRO A 15 1.53 -5.23 6.37
CA PRO A 15 1.11 -4.41 7.50
C PRO A 15 0.21 -3.25 7.08
N VAL A 16 -0.34 -2.53 8.08
CA VAL A 16 -0.98 -1.23 7.85
C VAL A 16 0.01 -0.21 7.26
N PRO A 17 -0.48 0.81 6.51
CA PRO A 17 0.41 1.71 5.77
C PRO A 17 1.15 2.71 6.65
N ASN A 18 0.64 3.04 7.84
CA ASN A 18 1.20 4.06 8.71
C ASN A 18 2.34 3.51 9.58
N LEU A 19 3.59 3.92 9.30
CA LEU A 19 4.78 3.49 10.04
C LEU A 19 4.74 3.85 11.53
N GLN A 20 4.20 5.03 11.86
CA GLN A 20 4.10 5.44 13.26
C GLN A 20 3.18 4.51 14.06
N SER A 21 2.08 4.06 13.46
CA SER A 21 1.20 3.07 14.09
C SER A 21 1.90 1.73 14.29
N LEU A 22 2.71 1.28 13.33
CA LEU A 22 3.48 0.04 13.43
C LEU A 22 4.50 0.09 14.59
N ARG A 23 5.20 1.21 14.71
CA ARG A 23 6.19 1.44 15.77
C ARG A 23 5.56 1.67 17.15
N SER A 24 4.24 1.91 17.20
CA SER A 24 3.55 2.20 18.46
C SER A 24 3.45 0.98 19.36
N SER A 25 3.92 1.12 20.59
CA SER A 25 3.85 0.10 21.65
C SER A 25 2.42 -0.19 22.14
N VAL A 26 1.43 0.60 21.74
CA VAL A 26 0.01 0.39 22.11
C VAL A 26 -0.84 -0.14 20.98
N ALA A 27 -0.31 -0.17 19.75
CA ALA A 27 -1.07 -0.61 18.58
C ALA A 27 -0.57 -1.95 18.02
N TYR A 28 0.67 -2.00 17.51
CA TYR A 28 1.15 -3.17 16.77
C TYR A 28 2.45 -3.79 17.29
N PHE A 29 3.23 -3.08 18.09
CA PHE A 29 4.49 -3.56 18.67
C PHE A 29 5.49 -4.11 17.63
N LEU A 30 5.47 -3.58 16.41
CA LEU A 30 6.33 -4.06 15.35
C LEU A 30 7.60 -3.22 15.24
N ASP A 31 8.76 -3.86 15.41
CA ASP A 31 10.05 -3.25 15.09
C ASP A 31 10.30 -3.31 13.58
N VAL A 32 9.56 -2.46 12.85
CA VAL A 32 9.60 -2.42 11.39
C VAL A 32 10.97 -2.01 10.86
N ASP A 33 11.70 -1.17 11.60
CA ASP A 33 13.04 -0.73 11.23
C ASP A 33 14.02 -1.90 11.22
N LYS A 34 13.98 -2.72 12.26
CA LYS A 34 14.78 -3.95 12.34
C LYS A 34 14.44 -4.96 11.26
N ILE A 35 13.15 -5.15 11.00
CA ILE A 35 12.67 -6.10 9.98
C ILE A 35 13.13 -5.66 8.59
N MET A 36 13.06 -4.37 8.29
CA MET A 36 13.47 -3.83 6.99
C MET A 36 14.99 -3.81 6.78
N ALA A 37 15.77 -3.90 7.85
CA ALA A 37 17.23 -3.85 7.78
C ALA A 37 17.89 -5.18 7.37
N SER A 38 17.16 -6.31 7.31
CA SER A 38 17.75 -7.60 6.99
C SER A 38 16.75 -8.57 6.34
N LYS A 39 17.22 -9.27 5.30
CA LYS A 39 16.54 -10.45 4.72
C LYS A 39 16.49 -11.68 5.63
N ASP A 40 16.98 -11.58 6.85
CA ASP A 40 16.86 -12.69 7.80
C ASP A 40 15.45 -12.82 8.38
N TYR A 41 14.63 -11.76 8.28
CA TYR A 41 13.27 -11.74 8.81
C TYR A 41 12.21 -12.00 7.74
N ILE A 42 12.29 -11.30 6.62
CA ILE A 42 11.33 -11.35 5.51
C ILE A 42 12.04 -11.09 4.18
N ASP A 43 11.45 -11.56 3.08
CA ASP A 43 11.94 -11.28 1.73
C ASP A 43 11.36 -9.99 1.18
N TYR A 44 10.07 -9.73 1.45
CA TYR A 44 9.37 -8.50 1.04
C TYR A 44 8.41 -8.00 2.10
N ILE A 45 8.11 -6.70 2.02
CA ILE A 45 7.04 -6.06 2.79
C ILE A 45 6.03 -5.43 1.84
N MET A 46 4.74 -5.56 2.14
CA MET A 46 3.66 -5.09 1.30
C MET A 46 2.62 -4.30 2.11
N PRO A 47 2.89 -3.03 2.46
CA PRO A 47 1.94 -2.21 3.18
C PRO A 47 0.61 -2.07 2.43
N GLN A 48 -0.49 -2.06 3.18
CA GLN A 48 -1.87 -1.98 2.68
C GLN A 48 -2.23 -0.54 2.31
N MET A 49 -1.77 -0.08 1.15
CA MET A 49 -1.94 1.30 0.65
C MET A 49 -3.37 1.55 0.15
N TYR A 50 -4.37 1.27 1.01
CA TYR A 50 -5.80 1.26 0.64
C TYR A 50 -6.47 2.64 0.73
N HIS A 51 -5.72 3.68 1.04
CA HIS A 51 -6.22 5.04 1.15
C HIS A 51 -5.91 5.85 -0.10
N GLY A 52 -6.77 6.81 -0.40
CA GLY A 52 -6.59 7.69 -1.54
C GLY A 52 -5.61 8.84 -1.26
N PHE A 53 -5.50 9.73 -2.24
CA PHE A 53 -4.62 10.88 -2.19
C PHE A 53 -5.12 11.97 -1.24
N ARG A 54 -6.45 12.08 -1.09
CA ARG A 54 -7.12 13.13 -0.30
C ARG A 54 -7.71 12.61 1.01
N ALA A 55 -7.22 11.47 1.51
CA ALA A 55 -7.67 10.92 2.78
C ALA A 55 -7.48 11.93 3.92
N LYS A 56 -8.53 12.12 4.73
CA LYS A 56 -8.54 13.07 5.84
C LYS A 56 -8.72 12.37 7.18
N ASN A 57 -8.18 12.96 8.23
CA ASN A 57 -8.44 12.56 9.60
C ASN A 57 -9.78 13.16 10.11
N GLY A 58 -10.21 12.76 11.31
CA GLY A 58 -11.44 13.26 11.93
C GLY A 58 -11.48 14.77 12.20
N LYS A 59 -10.36 15.49 11.99
CA LYS A 59 -10.26 16.96 12.10
C LYS A 59 -10.24 17.64 10.72
N GLY A 60 -10.45 16.90 9.63
CA GLY A 60 -10.44 17.42 8.27
C GLY A 60 -9.04 17.73 7.69
N GLN A 61 -7.97 17.41 8.42
CA GLN A 61 -6.58 17.53 7.97
C GLN A 61 -6.18 16.30 7.17
N GLU A 62 -5.08 16.38 6.40
CA GLU A 62 -4.52 15.21 5.73
C GLU A 62 -4.27 14.07 6.72
N ALA A 63 -4.74 12.89 6.36
CA ALA A 63 -4.58 11.72 7.22
C ALA A 63 -3.13 11.21 7.20
N PRO A 64 -2.61 10.68 8.33
CA PRO A 64 -1.28 10.09 8.37
C PRO A 64 -1.11 8.88 7.42
N HIS A 65 -2.22 8.30 6.98
CA HIS A 65 -2.29 7.18 6.04
C HIS A 65 -2.68 7.59 4.62
N ALA A 66 -2.75 8.91 4.31
CA ALA A 66 -2.93 9.37 2.94
C ALA A 66 -1.82 8.80 2.03
N TYR A 67 -2.19 8.48 0.78
CA TYR A 67 -1.33 7.68 -0.09
C TYR A 67 0.09 8.24 -0.23
N MET A 68 0.24 9.50 -0.64
CA MET A 68 1.56 10.10 -0.90
C MET A 68 2.43 10.15 0.36
N ARG A 69 1.82 10.44 1.51
CA ARG A 69 2.54 10.45 2.78
C ARG A 69 3.05 9.06 3.14
N SER A 70 2.19 8.06 3.09
CA SER A 70 2.59 6.68 3.37
C SER A 70 3.63 6.17 2.36
N LEU A 71 3.48 6.48 1.08
CA LEU A 71 4.47 6.12 0.05
C LEU A 71 5.84 6.73 0.37
N GLY A 72 5.89 8.03 0.69
CA GLY A 72 7.13 8.70 1.08
C GLY A 72 7.79 8.07 2.30
N ASP A 73 7.01 7.78 3.34
CA ASP A 73 7.51 7.15 4.56
C ASP A 73 8.12 5.76 4.29
N TRP A 74 7.45 4.92 3.50
CA TRP A 74 7.94 3.59 3.14
C TRP A 74 9.17 3.63 2.22
N VAL A 75 9.21 4.54 1.25
CA VAL A 75 10.38 4.73 0.37
C VAL A 75 11.59 5.19 1.19
N ASN A 76 11.39 6.14 2.10
CA ASN A 76 12.47 6.62 2.98
C ASN A 76 12.98 5.51 3.89
N LEU A 77 12.11 4.71 4.49
CA LEU A 77 12.52 3.56 5.31
C LEU A 77 13.30 2.55 4.48
N THR A 78 12.81 2.17 3.31
CA THR A 78 13.48 1.21 2.43
C THR A 78 14.88 1.69 2.04
N ASN A 79 15.02 2.97 1.68
CA ASN A 79 16.33 3.56 1.36
C ASN A 79 17.27 3.60 2.57
N SER A 80 16.77 4.00 3.74
CA SER A 80 17.58 4.10 4.96
C SER A 80 18.10 2.76 5.47
N THR A 81 17.42 1.67 5.11
CA THR A 81 17.82 0.29 5.44
C THR A 81 18.62 -0.38 4.32
N GLY A 82 19.05 0.38 3.32
CA GLY A 82 19.90 -0.11 2.21
C GLY A 82 19.19 -1.03 1.23
N ASN A 83 17.87 -0.91 1.09
CA ASN A 83 17.04 -1.71 0.18
C ASN A 83 17.19 -3.24 0.38
N GLN A 84 17.39 -3.68 1.61
CA GLN A 84 17.59 -5.10 1.93
C GLN A 84 16.31 -5.92 1.68
N VAL A 85 15.15 -5.38 2.05
CA VAL A 85 13.84 -6.00 1.90
C VAL A 85 13.10 -5.34 0.73
N GLU A 86 12.46 -6.13 -0.12
CA GLU A 86 11.71 -5.60 -1.26
C GLU A 86 10.44 -4.91 -0.81
N LEU A 87 10.20 -3.68 -1.31
CA LEU A 87 8.96 -2.95 -1.08
C LEU A 87 7.98 -3.27 -2.21
N MET A 88 6.85 -3.87 -1.85
CA MET A 88 5.66 -4.04 -2.68
C MET A 88 4.51 -3.21 -2.14
N LEU A 89 3.47 -2.95 -2.91
CA LEU A 89 2.29 -2.22 -2.43
C LEU A 89 1.01 -3.03 -2.59
N GLY A 90 0.22 -3.11 -1.51
CA GLY A 90 -1.16 -3.60 -1.57
C GLY A 90 -2.10 -2.47 -1.99
N LEU A 91 -2.88 -2.65 -3.05
CA LEU A 91 -3.83 -1.68 -3.61
C LEU A 91 -5.26 -2.09 -3.30
N GLY A 92 -6.08 -1.14 -2.84
CA GLY A 92 -7.43 -1.41 -2.35
C GLY A 92 -8.54 -1.25 -3.39
N LEU A 93 -8.68 -2.18 -4.33
CA LEU A 93 -9.73 -2.14 -5.35
C LEU A 93 -11.16 -2.12 -4.74
N TYR A 94 -11.34 -2.71 -3.58
CA TYR A 94 -12.63 -2.73 -2.87
C TYR A 94 -13.16 -1.32 -2.52
N ARG A 95 -12.31 -0.31 -2.59
CA ARG A 95 -12.67 1.10 -2.37
C ARG A 95 -13.34 1.73 -3.59
N ALA A 96 -13.07 1.24 -4.79
CA ALA A 96 -13.57 1.81 -6.03
C ALA A 96 -15.10 1.92 -6.03
N GLY A 97 -15.63 3.10 -6.36
CA GLY A 97 -17.05 3.39 -6.36
C GLY A 97 -17.70 3.46 -4.96
N SER A 98 -16.91 3.48 -3.88
CA SER A 98 -17.41 3.52 -2.50
C SER A 98 -17.51 4.94 -1.96
N THR A 99 -18.61 5.24 -1.24
CA THR A 99 -18.80 6.51 -0.53
C THR A 99 -18.28 6.47 0.92
N VAL A 100 -17.81 5.31 1.38
CA VAL A 100 -17.48 5.06 2.79
C VAL A 100 -15.96 5.13 3.00
N TRP A 101 -15.52 5.79 4.06
CA TRP A 101 -14.24 5.56 4.76
C TRP A 101 -13.10 6.58 4.69
N ASP A 102 -13.09 7.64 3.95
CA ASP A 102 -11.90 8.53 4.00
C ASP A 102 -12.09 9.79 4.87
N GLY A 103 -13.10 9.80 5.75
CA GLY A 103 -13.43 10.99 6.55
C GLY A 103 -13.86 12.18 5.68
N ASN A 104 -14.08 11.93 4.40
CA ASN A 104 -14.48 12.92 3.41
C ASN A 104 -15.94 12.64 2.99
N PRO A 105 -16.87 13.59 3.16
CA PRO A 105 -18.27 13.41 2.78
C PRO A 105 -18.47 13.15 1.28
N VAL A 106 -17.47 13.49 0.44
CA VAL A 106 -17.42 13.10 -0.97
C VAL A 106 -16.12 12.36 -1.18
N SER A 107 -16.15 11.05 -0.96
CA SER A 107 -14.98 10.20 -1.16
C SER A 107 -14.45 10.32 -2.58
N GLU A 108 -13.15 10.54 -2.74
CA GLU A 108 -12.49 10.51 -4.05
C GLU A 108 -12.71 9.18 -4.77
N TRP A 109 -12.82 8.08 -4.04
CA TRP A 109 -13.13 6.75 -4.56
C TRP A 109 -14.50 6.63 -5.25
N PHE A 110 -15.44 7.51 -4.92
CA PHE A 110 -16.74 7.59 -5.56
C PHE A 110 -16.75 8.50 -6.79
N THR A 111 -15.98 9.59 -6.73
CA THR A 111 -15.98 10.63 -7.77
C THR A 111 -14.96 10.41 -8.87
N GLU A 112 -13.90 9.65 -8.58
CA GLU A 112 -12.80 9.35 -9.50
C GLU A 112 -12.73 7.86 -9.77
N SER A 113 -12.10 7.48 -10.88
CA SER A 113 -11.99 6.07 -11.29
C SER A 113 -10.59 5.70 -11.78
N ASP A 114 -9.58 6.51 -11.42
CA ASP A 114 -8.18 6.34 -11.83
C ASP A 114 -7.21 6.39 -10.65
N ILE A 115 -7.71 6.20 -9.43
CA ILE A 115 -6.93 6.33 -8.21
C ILE A 115 -5.82 5.27 -8.17
N LEU A 116 -6.14 4.00 -8.41
CA LEU A 116 -5.14 2.93 -8.41
C LEU A 116 -4.11 3.10 -9.54
N LYS A 117 -4.55 3.58 -10.70
CA LYS A 117 -3.64 3.95 -11.80
C LYS A 117 -2.62 4.97 -11.33
N ARG A 118 -3.09 6.09 -10.79
CA ARG A 118 -2.21 7.16 -10.28
C ARG A 118 -1.31 6.67 -9.13
N GLN A 119 -1.81 5.81 -8.26
CA GLN A 119 -1.01 5.20 -7.19
C GLN A 119 0.17 4.41 -7.76
N VAL A 120 -0.05 3.60 -8.78
CA VAL A 120 1.02 2.86 -9.46
C VAL A 120 1.99 3.81 -10.16
N GLU A 121 1.49 4.83 -10.85
CA GLU A 121 2.31 5.83 -11.54
C GLU A 121 3.23 6.59 -10.57
N GLU A 122 2.70 7.06 -9.44
CA GLU A 122 3.51 7.74 -8.41
C GLU A 122 4.52 6.79 -7.76
N ALA A 123 4.14 5.56 -7.48
CA ALA A 123 5.04 4.56 -6.94
C ALA A 123 6.19 4.23 -7.90
N ARG A 124 5.93 4.10 -9.19
CA ARG A 124 6.96 3.87 -10.23
C ARG A 124 8.00 4.99 -10.31
N LYS A 125 7.60 6.23 -10.12
CA LYS A 125 8.52 7.39 -10.11
C LYS A 125 9.58 7.28 -9.02
N THR A 126 9.32 6.55 -7.95
CA THR A 126 10.28 6.35 -6.86
C THR A 126 11.45 5.44 -7.24
N GLY A 127 11.27 4.54 -8.20
CA GLY A 127 12.25 3.51 -8.57
C GLY A 127 12.44 2.40 -7.52
N ILE A 128 11.75 2.47 -6.38
CA ILE A 128 11.94 1.59 -5.20
C ILE A 128 10.93 0.44 -5.18
N VAL A 129 9.68 0.72 -5.52
CA VAL A 129 8.59 -0.27 -5.47
C VAL A 129 8.78 -1.36 -6.52
N LYS A 130 8.77 -2.63 -6.10
CA LYS A 130 9.06 -3.79 -6.95
C LYS A 130 7.82 -4.48 -7.50
N GLY A 131 6.65 -4.28 -6.87
CA GLY A 131 5.44 -4.94 -7.32
C GLY A 131 4.19 -4.46 -6.61
N TYR A 132 3.05 -4.99 -7.06
CA TYR A 132 1.73 -4.61 -6.58
C TYR A 132 0.86 -5.85 -6.39
N ALA A 133 0.01 -5.84 -5.36
CA ALA A 133 -1.07 -6.80 -5.20
C ALA A 133 -2.40 -6.05 -5.06
N VAL A 134 -3.44 -6.52 -5.73
CA VAL A 134 -4.76 -5.90 -5.71
C VAL A 134 -5.67 -6.65 -4.73
N PHE A 135 -6.17 -5.96 -3.74
CA PHE A 135 -7.10 -6.50 -2.75
C PHE A 135 -8.52 -6.03 -3.05
N ALA A 136 -9.47 -6.94 -3.35
CA ALA A 136 -9.29 -8.36 -3.36
C ALA A 136 -9.93 -8.98 -4.63
N TYR A 137 -9.72 -10.28 -4.83
CA TYR A 137 -10.18 -11.00 -6.02
C TYR A 137 -11.69 -10.81 -6.31
N GLN A 138 -12.57 -10.90 -5.29
CA GLN A 138 -14.01 -10.71 -5.46
C GLN A 138 -14.37 -9.35 -6.07
N ASN A 139 -13.58 -8.31 -5.78
CA ASN A 139 -13.84 -6.96 -6.29
C ASN A 139 -13.54 -6.80 -7.78
N LEU A 140 -12.80 -7.75 -8.38
CA LEU A 140 -12.56 -7.77 -9.82
C LEU A 140 -13.84 -7.99 -10.63
N LEU A 141 -14.88 -8.54 -10.01
CA LEU A 141 -16.17 -8.85 -10.64
C LEU A 141 -17.26 -7.81 -10.34
N GLU A 142 -16.98 -6.85 -9.45
CA GLU A 142 -17.96 -5.82 -9.09
C GLU A 142 -18.08 -4.74 -10.17
N GLU A 143 -19.31 -4.43 -10.59
CA GLU A 143 -19.61 -3.43 -11.62
C GLU A 143 -19.02 -2.06 -11.26
N ARG A 144 -19.16 -1.62 -9.98
CA ARG A 144 -18.64 -0.33 -9.49
C ARG A 144 -17.11 -0.20 -9.61
N ALA A 145 -16.38 -1.31 -9.67
CA ALA A 145 -14.92 -1.33 -9.74
C ALA A 145 -14.39 -1.40 -11.18
N GLN A 146 -15.23 -1.66 -12.19
CA GLN A 146 -14.77 -1.95 -13.56
C GLN A 146 -14.03 -0.78 -14.21
N ARG A 147 -14.47 0.47 -13.97
CA ARG A 147 -13.80 1.65 -14.52
C ARG A 147 -12.41 1.83 -13.91
N GLU A 148 -12.30 1.70 -12.59
CA GLU A 148 -11.02 1.76 -11.87
C GLU A 148 -10.07 0.64 -12.36
N LEU A 149 -10.59 -0.57 -12.49
CA LEU A 149 -9.83 -1.74 -12.97
C LEU A 149 -9.35 -1.54 -14.42
N GLY A 150 -10.19 -0.98 -15.30
CA GLY A 150 -9.83 -0.67 -16.68
C GLY A 150 -8.67 0.34 -16.73
N ASN A 151 -8.75 1.40 -15.95
CA ASN A 151 -7.68 2.40 -15.84
C ASN A 151 -6.40 1.82 -15.24
N LEU A 152 -6.51 0.98 -14.21
CA LEU A 152 -5.35 0.29 -13.62
C LEU A 152 -4.67 -0.63 -14.65
N ARG A 153 -5.43 -1.41 -15.41
CA ARG A 153 -4.87 -2.30 -16.44
C ARG A 153 -4.04 -1.54 -17.49
N SER A 154 -4.47 -0.34 -17.86
CA SER A 154 -3.76 0.46 -18.86
C SER A 154 -2.32 0.79 -18.49
N VAL A 155 -1.96 0.80 -17.21
CA VAL A 155 -0.60 1.06 -16.73
C VAL A 155 0.35 -0.12 -16.99
N PHE A 156 -0.18 -1.32 -17.17
CA PHE A 156 0.59 -2.55 -17.36
C PHE A 156 0.61 -3.06 -18.81
N GLN A 157 -0.04 -2.33 -19.73
CA GLN A 157 -0.14 -2.71 -21.15
C GLN A 157 0.92 -2.02 -22.04
N ASN A 158 1.77 -1.16 -21.45
CA ASN A 158 2.81 -0.41 -22.15
C ASN A 158 4.19 -1.01 -21.88
#